data_6cbcbddb716d9c713e26f38a8423e54f
#
_entry.id   6cbcbddb716d9c713e26f38a8423e54f
#
_cell.length_a   1.000
_cell.length_b   1.000
_cell.length_c   1.000
_cell.angle_alpha   90.00
_cell.angle_beta   90.00
_cell.angle_gamma   90.00
#
_symmetry.space_group_name_H-M   'P 1'
#
loop_
_entity.id
_entity.type
_entity.pdbx_description
1 polymer ?
#
loop_
_entity_poly.entity_id
_entity_poly.type
_entity_poly.pdbx_seq_one_letter_code
_entity_poly.pdbx_strand_id
1 'polypeptide(L)'
;MKFKRITSSFNKTVDIYELKIYKTQFEMLSASINNIIFDTDSESLRRLDILKNSTEDINFKDHNNETVTISPSTMSNYVDQLKIKLSSRYTKINTLYNNIKANENFTSKETISAFESLDI
;
A
#
# COMPACT_ATOMS: atom_id res chain seq x y z
N MET A 1 5.25 -3.35 -9.29
CA MET A 1 3.96 -2.74 -9.68
C MET A 1 4.19 -1.32 -10.12
N LYS A 2 3.57 -0.93 -11.22
CA LYS A 2 3.64 0.45 -11.70
C LYS A 2 2.41 1.21 -11.24
N PHE A 3 2.59 2.42 -10.74
CA PHE A 3 1.49 3.32 -10.46
C PHE A 3 1.28 4.28 -11.65
N LYS A 4 0.06 4.81 -11.76
CA LYS A 4 -0.29 5.72 -12.84
C LYS A 4 0.31 7.09 -12.58
N ARG A 5 1.16 7.57 -13.50
CA ARG A 5 1.76 8.89 -13.41
C ARG A 5 0.81 9.96 -13.91
N ILE A 6 0.91 11.14 -13.31
CA ILE A 6 0.18 12.31 -13.73
C ILE A 6 0.87 12.90 -14.95
N THR A 7 0.08 13.34 -15.93
CA THR A 7 0.58 13.97 -17.15
C THR A 7 0.93 15.43 -16.90
N SER A 8 1.98 15.68 -16.13
CA SER A 8 2.52 17.00 -15.92
C SER A 8 3.98 17.05 -16.36
N SER A 9 4.55 18.23 -16.45
CA SER A 9 5.97 18.36 -16.75
C SER A 9 6.81 17.82 -15.59
N PHE A 10 7.61 16.78 -15.83
CA PHE A 10 8.48 16.19 -14.82
C PHE A 10 9.53 17.17 -14.25
N ASN A 11 9.85 18.24 -14.99
CA ASN A 11 10.83 19.23 -14.55
C ASN A 11 10.23 20.38 -13.75
N LYS A 12 8.91 20.41 -13.58
CA LYS A 12 8.25 21.38 -12.72
C LYS A 12 8.35 20.95 -11.26
N THR A 13 8.37 21.95 -10.37
CA THR A 13 8.17 21.73 -8.95
C THR A 13 6.84 21.05 -8.73
N VAL A 14 6.83 19.97 -7.92
CA VAL A 14 5.61 19.27 -7.59
C VAL A 14 4.66 20.17 -6.80
N ASP A 15 3.39 20.23 -7.20
CA ASP A 15 2.40 20.93 -6.41
C ASP A 15 1.75 20.00 -5.37
N ILE A 16 0.99 20.60 -4.44
CA ILE A 16 0.38 19.85 -3.35
C ILE A 16 -0.65 18.82 -3.84
N TYR A 17 -1.31 19.08 -4.95
CA TYR A 17 -2.29 18.14 -5.52
C TYR A 17 -1.61 16.90 -6.09
N GLU A 18 -0.56 17.08 -6.87
CA GLU A 18 0.26 15.97 -7.37
C GLU A 18 0.83 15.15 -6.23
N LEU A 19 1.38 15.83 -5.22
CA LEU A 19 1.99 15.17 -4.08
C LEU A 19 0.97 14.30 -3.33
N LYS A 20 -0.24 14.80 -3.13
CA LYS A 20 -1.33 14.02 -2.51
C LYS A 20 -1.75 12.83 -3.34
N ILE A 21 -1.78 12.97 -4.67
CA ILE A 21 -2.12 11.85 -5.56
C ILE A 21 -1.06 10.76 -5.48
N TYR A 22 0.22 11.11 -5.52
CA TYR A 22 1.31 10.14 -5.37
C TYR A 22 1.24 9.44 -4.02
N LYS A 23 1.07 10.20 -2.94
CA LYS A 23 0.89 9.65 -1.59
C LYS A 23 -0.20 8.59 -1.56
N THR A 24 -1.39 8.91 -2.07
CA THR A 24 -2.54 8.01 -2.11
C THR A 24 -2.26 6.76 -2.92
N GLN A 25 -1.64 6.89 -4.09
CA GLN A 25 -1.30 5.75 -4.94
C GLN A 25 -0.37 4.77 -4.23
N PHE A 26 0.64 5.26 -3.50
CA PHE A 26 1.57 4.40 -2.77
C PHE A 26 0.93 3.78 -1.52
N GLU A 27 0.02 4.49 -0.85
CA GLU A 27 -0.76 3.95 0.26
C GLU A 27 -1.67 2.78 -0.16
N MET A 28 -2.13 2.77 -1.41
CA MET A 28 -3.08 1.79 -1.93
C MET A 28 -2.43 0.59 -2.62
N LEU A 29 -1.11 0.50 -2.65
CA LEU A 29 -0.43 -0.66 -3.22
C LEU A 29 -0.81 -1.94 -2.48
N SER A 30 -0.95 -3.05 -3.23
CA SER A 30 -1.11 -4.37 -2.64
C SER A 30 0.08 -4.72 -1.74
N ALA A 31 -0.08 -5.70 -0.88
CA ALA A 31 0.99 -6.17 0.01
C ALA A 31 1.09 -7.69 -0.04
N SER A 32 2.31 -8.20 -0.02
CA SER A 32 2.59 -9.64 -0.04
C SER A 32 2.96 -10.15 1.36
N ILE A 33 2.28 -11.21 1.79
CA ILE A 33 2.60 -11.97 3.00
C ILE A 33 2.71 -13.44 2.60
N ASN A 34 3.86 -14.04 2.77
CA ASN A 34 4.13 -15.43 2.41
C ASN A 34 3.67 -15.79 0.99
N ASN A 35 4.03 -14.96 0.02
CA ASN A 35 3.69 -15.11 -1.41
C ASN A 35 2.21 -14.95 -1.76
N ILE A 36 1.38 -14.58 -0.81
CA ILE A 36 -0.02 -14.22 -1.07
C ILE A 36 -0.09 -12.70 -1.19
N ILE A 37 -0.69 -12.21 -2.28
CA ILE A 37 -0.82 -10.78 -2.54
C ILE A 37 -2.19 -10.32 -2.10
N PHE A 38 -2.22 -9.45 -1.08
CA PHE A 38 -3.46 -8.94 -0.51
C PHE A 38 -3.81 -7.56 -1.04
N ASP A 39 -5.09 -7.32 -1.27
CA ASP A 39 -5.62 -5.97 -1.42
C ASP A 39 -5.56 -5.26 -0.07
N THR A 40 -5.25 -3.96 -0.09
CA THR A 40 -5.02 -3.19 1.12
C THR A 40 -6.06 -2.08 1.35
N ASP A 41 -7.13 -2.06 0.57
CA ASP A 41 -8.24 -1.15 0.79
C ASP A 41 -9.02 -1.52 2.07
N SER A 42 -9.71 -0.57 2.63
CA SER A 42 -10.43 -0.73 3.91
C SER A 42 -11.43 -1.88 3.89
N GLU A 43 -12.15 -2.05 2.80
CA GLU A 43 -13.15 -3.11 2.66
C GLU A 43 -12.50 -4.50 2.66
N SER A 44 -11.40 -4.66 1.91
CA SER A 44 -10.66 -5.93 1.86
C SER A 44 -10.07 -6.27 3.22
N LEU A 45 -9.47 -5.31 3.91
CA LEU A 45 -8.92 -5.53 5.26
C LEU A 45 -10.01 -5.90 6.26
N ARG A 46 -11.17 -5.28 6.18
CA ARG A 46 -12.31 -5.61 7.03
C ARG A 46 -12.79 -7.04 6.81
N ARG A 47 -12.84 -7.51 5.56
CA ARG A 47 -13.19 -8.89 5.24
C ARG A 47 -12.22 -9.87 5.86
N LEU A 48 -10.92 -9.61 5.79
CA LEU A 48 -9.90 -10.47 6.39
C LEU A 48 -10.06 -10.53 7.92
N ASP A 49 -10.36 -9.42 8.57
CA ASP A 49 -10.62 -9.37 10.02
C ASP A 49 -11.83 -10.20 10.42
N ILE A 50 -12.84 -10.28 9.57
CA ILE A 50 -14.01 -11.14 9.80
C ILE A 50 -13.64 -12.61 9.59
N LEU A 51 -12.96 -12.91 8.49
CA LEU A 51 -12.61 -14.28 8.10
C LEU A 51 -11.67 -14.96 9.10
N LYS A 52 -10.76 -14.23 9.73
CA LYS A 52 -9.83 -14.81 10.72
C LYS A 52 -10.52 -15.43 11.94
N ASN A 53 -11.78 -15.08 12.18
CA ASN A 53 -12.59 -15.64 13.28
C ASN A 53 -13.43 -16.86 12.86
N SER A 54 -13.25 -17.37 11.65
CA SER A 54 -13.95 -18.57 11.17
C SER A 54 -13.52 -19.80 11.96
N THR A 55 -14.40 -20.81 12.03
CA THR A 55 -14.11 -22.09 12.69
C THR A 55 -13.60 -23.16 11.71
N GLU A 56 -13.71 -22.89 10.42
CA GLU A 56 -13.31 -23.80 9.34
C GLU A 56 -12.27 -23.13 8.46
N ASP A 57 -11.60 -23.90 7.60
CA ASP A 57 -10.67 -23.38 6.62
C ASP A 57 -11.31 -22.28 5.78
N ILE A 58 -10.51 -21.27 5.46
CA ILE A 58 -10.96 -20.05 4.80
C ILE A 58 -10.56 -20.11 3.34
N ASN A 59 -11.56 -19.93 2.45
CA ASN A 59 -11.33 -19.75 1.02
C ASN A 59 -11.54 -18.27 0.68
N PHE A 60 -10.56 -17.64 0.05
CA PHE A 60 -10.69 -16.25 -0.37
C PHE A 60 -9.96 -16.01 -1.68
N LYS A 61 -10.27 -14.91 -2.34
CA LYS A 61 -9.57 -14.46 -3.55
C LYS A 61 -8.47 -13.48 -3.16
N ASP A 62 -7.26 -13.72 -3.66
CA ASP A 62 -6.15 -12.79 -3.49
C ASP A 62 -6.25 -11.62 -4.49
N HIS A 63 -5.25 -10.73 -4.49
CA HIS A 63 -5.20 -9.60 -5.39
C HIS A 63 -5.28 -10.00 -6.88
N ASN A 64 -4.74 -11.15 -7.23
CA ASN A 64 -4.74 -11.67 -8.60
C ASN A 64 -5.97 -12.52 -8.92
N ASN A 65 -6.98 -12.49 -8.07
CA ASN A 65 -8.22 -13.26 -8.20
C ASN A 65 -8.00 -14.78 -8.18
N GLU A 66 -6.92 -15.24 -7.56
CA GLU A 66 -6.64 -16.66 -7.35
C GLU A 66 -7.23 -17.11 -6.03
N THR A 67 -7.80 -18.33 -6.01
CA THR A 67 -8.35 -18.88 -4.77
C THR A 67 -7.24 -19.38 -3.86
N VAL A 68 -7.27 -18.91 -2.61
CA VAL A 68 -6.34 -19.30 -1.55
C VAL A 68 -7.15 -19.96 -0.43
N THR A 69 -6.65 -21.10 0.08
CA THR A 69 -7.26 -21.79 1.21
C THR A 69 -6.27 -21.88 2.36
N ILE A 70 -6.63 -21.30 3.51
CA ILE A 70 -5.80 -21.34 4.72
C ILE A 70 -6.64 -21.55 5.96
N SER A 71 -6.00 -22.01 7.03
CA SER A 71 -6.66 -22.17 8.33
C SER A 71 -6.93 -20.82 8.99
N PRO A 72 -7.91 -20.74 9.92
CA PRO A 72 -8.18 -19.50 10.65
C PRO A 72 -6.97 -18.98 11.43
N SER A 73 -6.18 -19.86 12.04
CA SER A 73 -4.98 -19.46 12.78
C SER A 73 -3.91 -18.86 11.86
N THR A 74 -3.75 -19.42 10.67
CA THR A 74 -2.84 -18.88 9.65
C THR A 74 -3.35 -17.53 9.15
N MET A 75 -4.64 -17.39 8.90
CA MET A 75 -5.24 -16.11 8.52
C MET A 75 -5.01 -15.04 9.58
N SER A 76 -5.25 -15.38 10.86
CA SER A 76 -5.01 -14.45 11.97
C SER A 76 -3.55 -13.96 12.00
N ASN A 77 -2.60 -14.87 11.81
CA ASN A 77 -1.18 -14.55 11.74
C ASN A 77 -0.88 -13.60 10.55
N TYR A 78 -1.41 -13.91 9.39
CA TYR A 78 -1.19 -13.08 8.19
C TYR A 78 -1.82 -11.71 8.30
N VAL A 79 -3.00 -11.60 8.90
CA VAL A 79 -3.65 -10.32 9.15
C VAL A 79 -2.79 -9.45 10.09
N ASP A 80 -2.24 -10.04 11.14
CA ASP A 80 -1.35 -9.32 12.06
C ASP A 80 -0.08 -8.83 11.35
N GLN A 81 0.54 -9.68 10.54
CA GLN A 81 1.70 -9.28 9.74
C GLN A 81 1.36 -8.18 8.75
N LEU A 82 0.20 -8.26 8.11
CA LEU A 82 -0.28 -7.26 7.15
C LEU A 82 -0.49 -5.91 7.83
N LYS A 83 -1.09 -5.89 9.01
CA LYS A 83 -1.29 -4.66 9.80
C LYS A 83 0.03 -3.99 10.17
N ILE A 84 1.01 -4.77 10.59
CA ILE A 84 2.36 -4.27 10.91
C ILE A 84 3.01 -3.67 9.65
N LYS A 85 2.94 -4.39 8.54
CA LYS A 85 3.51 -3.92 7.26
C LYS A 85 2.88 -2.62 6.79
N LEU A 86 1.56 -2.51 6.86
CA LEU A 86 0.84 -1.31 6.45
C LEU A 86 1.10 -0.13 7.39
N SER A 87 1.20 -0.37 8.69
CA SER A 87 1.57 0.68 9.65
C SER A 87 2.96 1.25 9.36
N SER A 88 3.93 0.39 9.08
CA SER A 88 5.27 0.80 8.66
C SER A 88 5.24 1.60 7.34
N ARG A 89 4.45 1.14 6.39
CA ARG A 89 4.26 1.81 5.09
C ARG A 89 3.72 3.23 5.28
N TYR A 90 2.65 3.39 6.06
CA TYR A 90 2.06 4.71 6.32
C TYR A 90 3.06 5.65 6.97
N THR A 91 3.84 5.18 7.93
CA THR A 91 4.88 5.99 8.58
C THR A 91 5.90 6.49 7.57
N LYS A 92 6.41 5.59 6.72
CA LYS A 92 7.42 5.94 5.69
C LYS A 92 6.85 6.91 4.66
N ILE A 93 5.64 6.67 4.19
CA ILE A 93 4.97 7.53 3.20
C ILE A 93 4.72 8.92 3.80
N ASN A 94 4.20 9.00 5.02
CA ASN A 94 3.93 10.28 5.66
C ASN A 94 5.19 11.08 5.93
N THR A 95 6.27 10.42 6.36
CA THR A 95 7.56 11.07 6.57
C THR A 95 8.07 11.69 5.26
N LEU A 96 8.03 10.94 4.17
CA LEU A 96 8.45 11.44 2.87
C LEU A 96 7.54 12.55 2.37
N TYR A 97 6.22 12.38 2.50
CA TYR A 97 5.25 13.40 2.13
C TYR A 97 5.53 14.74 2.83
N ASN A 98 5.74 14.69 4.14
CA ASN A 98 6.01 15.89 4.92
C ASN A 98 7.35 16.53 4.55
N ASN A 99 8.38 15.73 4.26
CA ASN A 99 9.68 16.22 3.82
C ASN A 99 9.58 16.95 2.48
N ILE A 100 8.86 16.37 1.53
CA ILE A 100 8.69 16.98 0.20
C ILE A 100 7.82 18.24 0.32
N LYS A 101 6.77 18.20 1.12
CA LYS A 101 5.89 19.35 1.36
C LYS A 101 6.65 20.54 1.96
N ALA A 102 7.61 20.26 2.83
CA ALA A 102 8.44 21.29 3.47
C ALA A 102 9.57 21.82 2.56
N ASN A 103 9.92 21.08 1.50
CA ASN A 103 11.00 21.41 0.59
C ASN A 103 10.44 21.76 -0.79
N GLU A 104 10.36 23.05 -1.09
CA GLU A 104 9.74 23.58 -2.31
C GLU A 104 10.53 23.28 -3.60
N ASN A 105 11.70 22.65 -3.50
CA ASN A 105 12.57 22.41 -4.65
C ASN A 105 12.39 21.03 -5.31
N PHE A 106 11.54 20.16 -4.76
CA PHE A 106 11.29 18.86 -5.37
C PHE A 106 10.53 19.01 -6.68
N THR A 107 11.06 18.43 -7.75
CA THR A 107 10.35 18.29 -9.03
C THR A 107 9.40 17.09 -8.97
N SER A 108 8.47 17.02 -9.92
CA SER A 108 7.57 15.84 -10.05
C SER A 108 8.38 14.56 -10.26
N LYS A 109 9.45 14.62 -11.07
CA LYS A 109 10.34 13.48 -11.32
C LYS A 109 11.04 13.02 -10.04
N GLU A 110 11.61 13.94 -9.27
CA GLU A 110 12.29 13.62 -8.00
C GLU A 110 11.31 13.05 -6.97
N THR A 111 10.09 13.58 -6.92
CA THR A 111 9.04 13.09 -6.05
C THR A 111 8.67 11.65 -6.36
N ILE A 112 8.42 11.33 -7.62
CA ILE A 112 8.11 9.97 -8.06
C ILE A 112 9.25 9.02 -7.68
N SER A 113 10.50 9.40 -7.98
CA SER A 113 11.66 8.58 -7.67
C SER A 113 11.82 8.35 -6.17
N ALA A 114 11.55 9.35 -5.34
CA ALA A 114 11.62 9.24 -3.89
C ALA A 114 10.58 8.23 -3.35
N PHE A 115 9.33 8.30 -3.82
CA PHE A 115 8.30 7.33 -3.43
C PHE A 115 8.63 5.92 -3.91
N GLU A 116 9.10 5.77 -5.15
CA GLU A 116 9.47 4.46 -5.70
C GLU A 116 10.66 3.82 -4.96
N SER A 117 11.48 4.63 -4.29
CA SER A 117 12.64 4.15 -3.52
C SER A 117 12.29 3.74 -2.08
N LEU A 118 11.06 3.96 -1.63
CA LEU A 118 10.63 3.53 -0.31
C LEU A 118 10.57 2.00 -0.24
N ASP A 119 11.10 1.45 0.86
CA ASP A 119 10.98 0.02 1.17
C ASP A 119 9.64 -0.23 1.86
N ILE A 120 8.64 -0.46 1.05
CA ILE A 120 7.24 -0.68 1.49
C ILE A 120 6.64 -1.95 0.81
#